data_e1f7c86f68c5398e42952ed7843cd6d5
#
_entry.id   e1f7c86f68c5398e42952ed7843cd6d5
#
_cell.length_a   1.000
_cell.length_b   1.000
_cell.length_c   1.000
_cell.angle_alpha   90.00
_cell.angle_beta   90.00
_cell.angle_gamma   90.00
#
_symmetry.space_group_name_H-M   'P 1'
#
loop_
_entity.id
_entity.type
_entity.pdbx_description
1 polymer ?
#
loop_
_entity_poly.entity_id
_entity_poly.type
_entity_poly.pdbx_seq_one_letter_code
_entity_poly.pdbx_strand_id
1 'polypeptide(L)'
;MKEKEDKLTSETDEINRKATSAWAPEHLTLYHVTAQLQDESGCVIDDLIDRVGFREVKTQGKDILLNGKKLQIKGFCRHEDHPQFGCALPLSAIMQDLQLARDMGANSIRTSHYPNDELFLDLCDELGILVWEENHARGLSEEQMRNPNFERQCETCIREMIAAHYNHPSIYIWGILNECASDTEYGKSCYKAQFELIESLDKTRPRSFSSCRFKTDICFDLVDVVSYNIYPKWYHNTPVAEYLDDLYKWIQTTPGEGKPFLITEVGAGAIYGYRTPAKVKWSEEYQVQALEEQLNAILSYNDCSGVYIWQFCDVRVTNDWWSTRPRTMNNKGIVDEYRRPKLAYETVKKIFSSVDTYRE
;
A
#
# COMPACT_ATOMS: atom_id res chain seq x y z
N MET A 1 -5.78 13.29 52.66
CA MET A 1 -6.76 12.76 51.70
C MET A 1 -6.11 11.55 51.04
N LYS A 2 -6.64 10.36 51.29
CA LYS A 2 -6.15 9.15 50.63
C LYS A 2 -6.83 9.10 49.25
N GLU A 3 -6.03 9.14 48.19
CA GLU A 3 -6.51 8.78 46.81
C GLU A 3 -7.01 7.35 46.88
N LYS A 4 -8.30 7.16 46.56
CA LYS A 4 -8.84 5.86 46.21
C LYS A 4 -8.39 5.58 44.76
N GLU A 5 -7.54 4.58 44.57
CA GLU A 5 -7.34 3.95 43.26
C GLU A 5 -8.67 3.27 42.89
N ASP A 6 -9.40 3.85 41.97
CA ASP A 6 -10.55 3.21 41.34
C ASP A 6 -10.01 2.08 40.44
N LYS A 7 -10.20 0.83 40.88
CA LYS A 7 -9.92 -0.33 40.04
C LYS A 7 -10.99 -0.39 38.94
N LEU A 8 -10.61 -0.08 37.70
CA LEU A 8 -11.36 -0.49 36.50
C LEU A 8 -11.35 -2.04 36.48
N THR A 9 -12.50 -2.66 36.67
CA THR A 9 -12.69 -4.08 36.38
C THR A 9 -13.20 -4.18 34.96
N SER A 10 -12.43 -4.76 34.04
CA SER A 10 -12.90 -5.14 32.73
C SER A 10 -13.44 -6.57 32.78
N GLU A 11 -14.74 -6.75 32.62
CA GLU A 11 -15.31 -8.04 32.22
C GLU A 11 -15.23 -8.11 30.68
N THR A 12 -14.36 -8.95 30.15
CA THR A 12 -14.32 -9.28 28.74
C THR A 12 -15.08 -10.59 28.52
N ASP A 13 -16.19 -10.53 27.81
CA ASP A 13 -16.81 -11.72 27.28
C ASP A 13 -15.84 -12.40 26.29
N GLU A 14 -15.55 -13.68 26.49
CA GLU A 14 -14.73 -14.46 25.57
C GLU A 14 -15.45 -14.51 24.21
N ILE A 15 -14.91 -13.79 23.20
CA ILE A 15 -15.45 -13.82 21.83
C ILE A 15 -15.37 -15.27 21.34
N ASN A 16 -16.52 -15.90 21.15
CA ASN A 16 -16.60 -17.27 20.68
C ASN A 16 -16.15 -17.34 19.21
N ARG A 17 -14.86 -17.62 18.97
CA ARG A 17 -14.23 -17.67 17.64
C ARG A 17 -14.94 -18.59 16.65
N LYS A 18 -15.78 -19.53 17.11
CA LYS A 18 -16.58 -20.40 16.23
C LYS A 18 -17.83 -19.72 15.67
N ALA A 19 -18.25 -18.58 16.25
CA ALA A 19 -19.43 -17.82 15.84
C ALA A 19 -19.10 -16.56 15.02
N THR A 20 -17.82 -16.19 14.88
CA THR A 20 -17.41 -15.01 14.12
C THR A 20 -17.04 -15.38 12.69
N SER A 21 -17.60 -14.64 11.71
CA SER A 21 -17.22 -14.73 10.30
C SER A 21 -15.98 -13.88 10.05
N ALA A 22 -15.03 -14.40 9.30
CA ALA A 22 -13.83 -13.63 8.92
C ALA A 22 -14.16 -12.60 7.85
N TRP A 23 -13.56 -11.42 7.97
CA TRP A 23 -13.55 -10.42 6.91
C TRP A 23 -12.62 -10.84 5.77
N ALA A 24 -13.08 -10.65 4.55
CA ALA A 24 -12.30 -10.84 3.32
C ALA A 24 -12.90 -9.95 2.21
N PRO A 25 -12.19 -9.70 1.09
CA PRO A 25 -12.74 -8.94 -0.04
C PRO A 25 -14.08 -9.44 -0.56
N GLU A 26 -14.34 -10.75 -0.47
CA GLU A 26 -15.60 -11.41 -0.85
C GLU A 26 -16.61 -11.56 0.30
N HIS A 27 -16.20 -11.29 1.56
CA HIS A 27 -17.01 -11.41 2.77
C HIS A 27 -16.77 -10.23 3.71
N LEU A 28 -17.53 -9.17 3.53
CA LEU A 28 -17.36 -7.86 4.20
C LEU A 28 -17.96 -7.85 5.60
N THR A 29 -17.64 -8.87 6.42
CA THR A 29 -18.18 -8.97 7.78
C THR A 29 -17.46 -8.03 8.72
N LEU A 30 -18.17 -7.01 9.19
CA LEU A 30 -17.71 -6.04 10.16
C LEU A 30 -18.58 -6.12 11.42
N TYR A 31 -17.98 -5.87 12.58
CA TYR A 31 -18.62 -5.88 13.89
C TYR A 31 -18.49 -4.52 14.54
N HIS A 32 -19.47 -4.13 15.34
CA HIS A 32 -19.34 -2.97 16.22
C HIS A 32 -18.90 -3.45 17.59
N VAL A 33 -17.84 -2.83 18.10
CA VAL A 33 -17.36 -2.99 19.47
C VAL A 33 -17.77 -1.74 20.23
N THR A 34 -18.54 -1.91 21.31
CA THR A 34 -18.96 -0.80 22.15
C THR A 34 -18.30 -0.93 23.52
N ALA A 35 -17.51 0.06 23.91
CA ALA A 35 -17.00 0.21 25.27
C ALA A 35 -17.84 1.25 26.00
N GLN A 36 -18.40 0.89 27.16
CA GLN A 36 -19.26 1.78 27.94
C GLN A 36 -18.63 2.11 29.29
N LEU A 37 -18.63 3.38 29.63
CA LEU A 37 -18.33 3.84 30.97
C LEU A 37 -19.64 3.93 31.76
N GLN A 38 -19.77 3.19 32.85
CA GLN A 38 -20.97 3.17 33.69
C GLN A 38 -20.66 3.69 35.09
N ASP A 39 -21.64 4.33 35.71
CA ASP A 39 -21.59 4.70 37.11
C ASP A 39 -21.85 3.49 38.04
N GLU A 40 -21.77 3.73 39.38
CA GLU A 40 -22.00 2.68 40.40
C GLU A 40 -23.42 2.08 40.35
N SER A 41 -24.37 2.76 39.70
CA SER A 41 -25.78 2.29 39.54
C SER A 41 -25.96 1.50 38.23
N GLY A 42 -24.94 1.41 37.37
CA GLY A 42 -25.01 0.79 36.07
C GLY A 42 -25.58 1.69 34.96
N CYS A 43 -25.74 3.00 35.24
CA CYS A 43 -26.13 3.94 34.19
C CYS A 43 -24.94 4.27 33.31
N VAL A 44 -25.11 4.22 31.98
CA VAL A 44 -24.09 4.59 31.01
C VAL A 44 -23.85 6.11 31.09
N ILE A 45 -22.60 6.50 31.36
CA ILE A 45 -22.15 7.89 31.42
C ILE A 45 -21.62 8.33 30.05
N ASP A 46 -20.88 7.41 29.38
CA ASP A 46 -20.24 7.65 28.08
C ASP A 46 -20.04 6.32 27.33
N ASP A 47 -19.90 6.35 26.01
CA ASP A 47 -19.55 5.18 25.21
C ASP A 47 -18.56 5.51 24.09
N LEU A 48 -17.84 4.49 23.67
CA LEU A 48 -16.99 4.49 22.48
C LEU A 48 -17.44 3.32 21.61
N ILE A 49 -17.76 3.61 20.34
CA ILE A 49 -18.15 2.61 19.36
C ILE A 49 -17.05 2.58 18.28
N ASP A 50 -16.49 1.41 18.04
CA ASP A 50 -15.54 1.18 16.98
C ASP A 50 -16.03 0.06 16.05
N ARG A 51 -15.57 0.07 14.80
CA ARG A 51 -15.93 -0.92 13.79
C ARG A 51 -14.72 -1.78 13.44
N VAL A 52 -14.83 -3.08 13.63
CA VAL A 52 -13.71 -4.02 13.47
C VAL A 52 -14.06 -5.18 12.56
N GLY A 53 -13.07 -5.78 11.93
CA GLY A 53 -13.19 -7.04 11.20
C GLY A 53 -12.13 -8.04 11.63
N PHE A 54 -12.51 -9.30 11.76
CA PHE A 54 -11.57 -10.37 12.13
C PHE A 54 -11.01 -11.03 10.88
N ARG A 55 -9.70 -11.08 10.76
CA ARG A 55 -9.01 -11.78 9.67
C ARG A 55 -7.62 -12.24 10.12
N GLU A 56 -7.03 -13.17 9.41
CA GLU A 56 -5.63 -13.54 9.55
C GLU A 56 -4.87 -13.15 8.30
N VAL A 57 -3.75 -12.42 8.45
CA VAL A 57 -2.78 -12.19 7.37
C VAL A 57 -1.44 -12.74 7.81
N LYS A 58 -0.80 -13.54 6.97
CA LYS A 58 0.53 -14.07 7.24
C LYS A 58 1.30 -14.38 5.96
N THR A 59 2.60 -14.53 6.08
CA THR A 59 3.46 -15.06 5.03
C THR A 59 3.74 -16.54 5.25
N GLN A 60 3.75 -17.31 4.18
CA GLN A 60 4.14 -18.73 4.21
C GLN A 60 4.94 -19.07 2.95
N GLY A 61 6.24 -19.30 3.12
CA GLY A 61 7.14 -19.44 1.98
C GLY A 61 7.07 -18.21 1.08
N LYS A 62 6.78 -18.39 -0.19
CA LYS A 62 6.69 -17.33 -1.20
C LYS A 62 5.30 -16.67 -1.29
N ASP A 63 4.36 -17.04 -0.43
CA ASP A 63 2.98 -16.60 -0.51
C ASP A 63 2.59 -15.65 0.63
N ILE A 64 1.75 -14.67 0.31
CA ILE A 64 0.99 -13.87 1.28
C ILE A 64 -0.38 -14.53 1.40
N LEU A 65 -0.78 -14.87 2.62
CA LEU A 65 -2.06 -15.53 2.89
C LEU A 65 -3.03 -14.58 3.58
N LEU A 66 -4.28 -14.56 3.10
CA LEU A 66 -5.42 -13.99 3.80
C LEU A 66 -6.40 -15.11 4.16
N ASN A 67 -6.64 -15.31 5.46
CA ASN A 67 -7.50 -16.40 5.96
C ASN A 67 -7.12 -17.77 5.38
N GLY A 68 -5.82 -18.02 5.20
CA GLY A 68 -5.27 -19.26 4.66
C GLY A 68 -5.29 -19.39 3.12
N LYS A 69 -5.85 -18.42 2.39
CA LYS A 69 -5.85 -18.40 0.92
C LYS A 69 -4.70 -17.54 0.39
N LYS A 70 -4.02 -17.98 -0.67
CA LYS A 70 -2.90 -17.24 -1.30
C LYS A 70 -3.41 -16.02 -2.05
N LEU A 71 -2.97 -14.83 -1.66
CA LEU A 71 -3.35 -13.58 -2.32
C LEU A 71 -2.62 -13.38 -3.65
N GLN A 72 -3.34 -12.84 -4.63
CA GLN A 72 -2.81 -12.20 -5.83
C GLN A 72 -3.20 -10.72 -5.82
N ILE A 73 -2.23 -9.86 -5.56
CA ILE A 73 -2.46 -8.41 -5.47
C ILE A 73 -2.53 -7.79 -6.87
N LYS A 74 -3.57 -6.98 -7.07
CA LYS A 74 -3.80 -6.15 -8.25
C LYS A 74 -4.20 -4.76 -7.75
N GLY A 75 -3.28 -3.82 -7.74
CA GLY A 75 -3.52 -2.58 -7.03
C GLY A 75 -2.98 -1.34 -7.72
N PHE A 76 -3.23 -0.23 -7.06
CA PHE A 76 -2.72 1.09 -7.42
C PHE A 76 -2.02 1.73 -6.24
N CYS A 77 -0.93 2.46 -6.51
CA CYS A 77 -0.44 3.49 -5.63
C CYS A 77 -1.35 4.71 -5.72
N ARG A 78 -1.81 5.23 -4.59
CA ARG A 78 -2.73 6.38 -4.54
C ARG A 78 -2.18 7.47 -3.64
N HIS A 79 -2.09 8.67 -4.19
CA HIS A 79 -1.93 9.89 -3.40
C HIS A 79 -3.29 10.46 -3.00
N GLU A 80 -3.38 11.03 -1.81
CA GLU A 80 -4.47 11.94 -1.46
C GLU A 80 -4.16 13.30 -2.06
N ASP A 81 -4.61 13.49 -3.30
CA ASP A 81 -4.39 14.73 -4.04
C ASP A 81 -5.52 14.99 -5.03
N HIS A 82 -5.96 16.25 -5.07
CA HIS A 82 -6.98 16.71 -6.00
C HIS A 82 -6.76 18.20 -6.30
N PRO A 83 -6.93 18.66 -7.56
CA PRO A 83 -6.69 20.05 -7.94
C PRO A 83 -7.50 21.09 -7.16
N GLN A 84 -8.69 20.73 -6.68
CA GLN A 84 -9.60 21.62 -5.96
C GLN A 84 -9.48 21.49 -4.44
N PHE A 85 -9.10 20.31 -3.92
CA PHE A 85 -9.16 20.01 -2.49
C PHE A 85 -7.78 19.82 -1.85
N GLY A 86 -6.72 19.72 -2.67
CA GLY A 86 -5.40 19.31 -2.17
C GLY A 86 -5.46 17.91 -1.60
N CYS A 87 -4.89 17.70 -0.42
CA CYS A 87 -4.91 16.42 0.28
C CYS A 87 -6.12 16.23 1.22
N ALA A 88 -6.95 17.26 1.42
CA ALA A 88 -8.17 17.17 2.23
C ALA A 88 -9.36 16.76 1.35
N LEU A 89 -9.37 15.51 0.89
CA LEU A 89 -10.41 15.02 0.00
C LEU A 89 -11.74 14.85 0.73
N PRO A 90 -12.87 15.37 0.19
CA PRO A 90 -14.17 15.06 0.72
C PRO A 90 -14.54 13.59 0.45
N LEU A 91 -15.43 13.03 1.28
CA LEU A 91 -15.89 11.64 1.17
C LEU A 91 -16.29 11.24 -0.26
N SER A 92 -16.99 12.13 -0.99
CA SER A 92 -17.40 11.87 -2.36
C SER A 92 -16.23 11.67 -3.34
N ALA A 93 -15.12 12.37 -3.14
CA ALA A 93 -13.92 12.19 -3.96
C ALA A 93 -13.19 10.89 -3.61
N ILE A 94 -13.13 10.53 -2.33
CA ILE A 94 -12.58 9.24 -1.89
C ILE A 94 -13.41 8.09 -2.46
N MET A 95 -14.74 8.17 -2.36
CA MET A 95 -15.65 7.17 -2.95
C MET A 95 -15.47 7.04 -4.46
N GLN A 96 -15.30 8.16 -5.19
CA GLN A 96 -15.04 8.13 -6.63
C GLN A 96 -13.74 7.39 -6.95
N ASP A 97 -12.65 7.67 -6.22
CA ASP A 97 -11.37 7.00 -6.39
C ASP A 97 -11.49 5.48 -6.23
N LEU A 98 -12.13 5.04 -5.13
CA LEU A 98 -12.31 3.63 -4.84
C LEU A 98 -13.25 2.92 -5.82
N GLN A 99 -14.30 3.58 -6.28
CA GLN A 99 -15.20 3.04 -7.30
C GLN A 99 -14.48 2.84 -8.64
N LEU A 100 -13.67 3.82 -9.08
CA LEU A 100 -12.88 3.69 -10.31
C LEU A 100 -11.82 2.57 -10.18
N ALA A 101 -11.14 2.47 -9.04
CA ALA A 101 -10.17 1.40 -8.79
C ALA A 101 -10.85 0.01 -8.85
N ARG A 102 -11.99 -0.15 -8.20
CA ARG A 102 -12.78 -1.40 -8.25
C ARG A 102 -13.31 -1.71 -9.65
N ASP A 103 -13.79 -0.71 -10.38
CA ASP A 103 -14.25 -0.89 -11.76
C ASP A 103 -13.13 -1.41 -12.66
N MET A 104 -11.88 -0.98 -12.40
CA MET A 104 -10.70 -1.53 -13.06
C MET A 104 -10.29 -2.93 -12.57
N GLY A 105 -10.99 -3.52 -11.59
CA GLY A 105 -10.68 -4.85 -11.05
C GLY A 105 -9.57 -4.88 -10.00
N ALA A 106 -9.19 -3.73 -9.44
CA ALA A 106 -8.23 -3.68 -8.34
C ALA A 106 -8.83 -4.28 -7.06
N ASN A 107 -8.01 -5.01 -6.32
CA ASN A 107 -8.33 -5.54 -4.99
C ASN A 107 -7.50 -4.90 -3.87
N SER A 108 -6.58 -3.99 -4.21
CA SER A 108 -5.72 -3.36 -3.23
C SER A 108 -5.31 -1.92 -3.61
N ILE A 109 -5.08 -1.10 -2.59
CA ILE A 109 -4.50 0.24 -2.70
C ILE A 109 -3.27 0.33 -1.80
N ARG A 110 -2.20 0.95 -2.30
CA ARG A 110 -1.04 1.37 -1.52
C ARG A 110 -1.13 2.87 -1.26
N THR A 111 -1.10 3.26 0.02
CA THR A 111 -1.22 4.65 0.45
C THR A 111 0.12 5.40 0.29
N SER A 112 0.49 5.69 -0.93
CA SER A 112 1.79 6.29 -1.26
C SER A 112 1.81 7.79 -0.98
N HIS A 113 2.69 8.32 -0.13
CA HIS A 113 3.68 7.66 0.72
C HIS A 113 3.49 8.21 2.14
N TYR A 114 2.38 7.97 2.75
CA TYR A 114 1.95 8.47 4.07
C TYR A 114 0.64 7.80 4.51
N PRO A 115 0.33 7.78 5.82
CA PRO A 115 -0.98 7.33 6.29
C PRO A 115 -2.10 8.14 5.65
N ASN A 116 -3.18 7.45 5.23
CA ASN A 116 -4.35 8.09 4.63
C ASN A 116 -5.43 8.38 5.68
N ASP A 117 -6.47 9.12 5.27
CA ASP A 117 -7.62 9.48 6.11
C ASP A 117 -8.40 8.23 6.58
N GLU A 118 -8.89 8.24 7.83
CA GLU A 118 -9.70 7.14 8.39
C GLU A 118 -10.93 6.82 7.54
N LEU A 119 -11.60 7.83 6.95
CA LEU A 119 -12.74 7.60 6.06
C LEU A 119 -12.36 6.79 4.81
N PHE A 120 -11.13 6.94 4.33
CA PHE A 120 -10.63 6.09 3.24
C PHE A 120 -10.50 4.64 3.68
N LEU A 121 -9.98 4.39 4.88
CA LEU A 121 -9.82 3.06 5.44
C LEU A 121 -11.18 2.42 5.75
N ASP A 122 -12.12 3.18 6.32
CA ASP A 122 -13.50 2.77 6.54
C ASP A 122 -14.16 2.28 5.25
N LEU A 123 -14.00 3.04 4.16
CA LEU A 123 -14.53 2.64 2.86
C LEU A 123 -13.81 1.42 2.30
N CYS A 124 -12.50 1.26 2.53
CA CYS A 124 -11.78 0.06 2.13
C CYS A 124 -12.30 -1.18 2.85
N ASP A 125 -12.60 -1.07 4.16
CA ASP A 125 -13.21 -2.13 4.95
C ASP A 125 -14.59 -2.53 4.41
N GLU A 126 -15.41 -1.54 4.06
CA GLU A 126 -16.77 -1.74 3.52
C GLU A 126 -16.78 -2.27 2.08
N LEU A 127 -15.76 -1.94 1.30
CA LEU A 127 -15.70 -2.28 -0.11
C LEU A 127 -14.84 -3.51 -0.42
N GLY A 128 -14.16 -4.07 0.60
CA GLY A 128 -13.29 -5.24 0.43
C GLY A 128 -11.99 -4.92 -0.32
N ILE A 129 -11.45 -3.71 -0.14
CA ILE A 129 -10.19 -3.31 -0.75
C ILE A 129 -9.08 -3.49 0.29
N LEU A 130 -8.08 -4.30 -0.03
CA LEU A 130 -6.88 -4.45 0.80
C LEU A 130 -6.03 -3.20 0.77
N VAL A 131 -5.41 -2.85 1.89
CA VAL A 131 -4.57 -1.66 2.01
C VAL A 131 -3.15 -2.04 2.44
N TRP A 132 -2.17 -1.64 1.65
CA TRP A 132 -0.81 -1.45 2.10
C TRP A 132 -0.70 -0.02 2.63
N GLU A 133 -0.64 0.16 3.93
CA GLU A 133 -0.46 1.46 4.53
C GLU A 133 0.98 1.67 4.95
N GLU A 134 1.52 2.86 4.67
CA GLU A 134 2.91 3.15 4.97
C GLU A 134 3.11 4.50 5.66
N ASN A 135 4.19 4.58 6.48
CA ASN A 135 4.61 5.83 7.05
C ASN A 135 5.19 6.76 5.98
N HIS A 136 5.30 8.03 6.31
CA HIS A 136 5.93 9.03 5.44
C HIS A 136 7.46 8.76 5.29
N ALA A 137 8.08 9.41 4.36
CA ALA A 137 9.47 9.40 3.93
C ALA A 137 9.69 8.54 2.67
N ARG A 138 10.21 9.21 1.65
CA ARG A 138 10.45 8.61 0.34
C ARG A 138 11.68 9.20 -0.33
N GLY A 139 12.44 8.36 -1.02
CA GLY A 139 13.57 8.76 -1.88
C GLY A 139 14.70 9.47 -1.14
N LEU A 140 14.81 9.27 0.18
CA LEU A 140 15.81 9.96 0.98
C LEU A 140 17.19 9.29 0.85
N SER A 141 18.21 10.11 0.58
CA SER A 141 19.61 9.68 0.73
C SER A 141 19.98 9.48 2.21
N GLU A 142 21.08 8.78 2.47
CA GLU A 142 21.60 8.64 3.83
C GLU A 142 21.84 10.01 4.49
N GLU A 143 22.38 10.99 3.76
CA GLU A 143 22.59 12.35 4.29
C GLU A 143 21.30 12.99 4.76
N GLN A 144 20.22 12.84 3.98
CA GLN A 144 18.88 13.34 4.36
C GLN A 144 18.30 12.58 5.55
N MET A 145 18.46 11.26 5.63
CA MET A 145 18.05 10.45 6.78
C MET A 145 18.83 10.77 8.06
N ARG A 146 20.02 11.35 7.96
CA ARG A 146 20.80 11.86 9.11
C ARG A 146 20.28 13.19 9.69
N ASN A 147 19.18 13.73 9.16
CA ASN A 147 18.50 14.86 9.78
C ASN A 147 18.12 14.52 11.24
N PRO A 148 18.47 15.37 12.24
CA PRO A 148 18.26 15.06 13.67
C PRO A 148 16.80 14.84 14.07
N ASN A 149 15.85 15.25 13.24
CA ASN A 149 14.42 15.03 13.48
C ASN A 149 13.87 13.77 12.80
N PHE A 150 14.62 13.14 11.89
CA PHE A 150 14.12 12.08 11.02
C PHE A 150 13.59 10.89 11.82
N GLU A 151 14.42 10.31 12.69
CA GLU A 151 14.03 9.13 13.47
C GLU A 151 12.82 9.40 14.35
N ARG A 152 12.81 10.53 15.07
CA ARG A 152 11.69 10.92 15.92
C ARG A 152 10.40 11.14 15.13
N GLN A 153 10.47 11.74 13.93
CA GLN A 153 9.31 11.95 13.08
C GLN A 153 8.75 10.62 12.57
N CYS A 154 9.62 9.70 12.15
CA CYS A 154 9.21 8.36 11.72
C CYS A 154 8.58 7.58 12.88
N GLU A 155 9.19 7.59 14.06
CA GLU A 155 8.64 6.94 15.26
C GLU A 155 7.25 7.49 15.61
N THR A 156 7.10 8.81 15.66
CA THR A 156 5.82 9.47 15.97
C THR A 156 4.75 9.06 14.95
N CYS A 157 5.05 9.14 13.66
CA CYS A 157 4.13 8.77 12.61
C CYS A 157 3.70 7.29 12.69
N ILE A 158 4.63 6.36 12.94
CA ILE A 158 4.31 4.93 13.09
C ILE A 158 3.40 4.69 14.30
N ARG A 159 3.69 5.32 15.44
CA ARG A 159 2.85 5.18 16.65
C ARG A 159 1.43 5.69 16.43
N GLU A 160 1.29 6.87 15.85
CA GLU A 160 0.00 7.47 15.53
C GLU A 160 -0.77 6.64 14.50
N MET A 161 -0.13 6.25 13.40
CA MET A 161 -0.70 5.40 12.35
C MET A 161 -1.25 4.08 12.91
N ILE A 162 -0.44 3.34 13.65
CA ILE A 162 -0.88 2.05 14.19
C ILE A 162 -1.94 2.22 15.28
N ALA A 163 -1.81 3.24 16.15
CA ALA A 163 -2.80 3.48 17.19
C ALA A 163 -4.18 3.84 16.61
N ALA A 164 -4.23 4.66 15.56
CA ALA A 164 -5.48 5.03 14.90
C ALA A 164 -6.06 3.91 14.03
N HIS A 165 -5.20 3.20 13.29
CA HIS A 165 -5.66 2.33 12.19
C HIS A 165 -5.59 0.83 12.50
N TYR A 166 -5.22 0.44 13.72
CA TYR A 166 -5.05 -0.97 14.11
C TYR A 166 -6.28 -1.84 13.81
N ASN A 167 -7.48 -1.31 14.00
CA ASN A 167 -8.73 -2.05 13.90
C ASN A 167 -9.26 -2.23 12.48
N HIS A 168 -8.68 -1.55 11.47
CA HIS A 168 -9.08 -1.72 10.08
C HIS A 168 -8.65 -3.09 9.51
N PRO A 169 -9.59 -3.98 9.17
CA PRO A 169 -9.27 -5.31 8.63
C PRO A 169 -8.69 -5.23 7.21
N SER A 170 -8.98 -4.17 6.46
CA SER A 170 -8.45 -3.94 5.11
C SER A 170 -6.93 -3.81 5.08
N ILE A 171 -6.31 -3.26 6.14
CA ILE A 171 -4.85 -3.12 6.19
C ILE A 171 -4.22 -4.51 6.35
N TYR A 172 -3.45 -4.93 5.34
CA TYR A 172 -2.81 -6.24 5.31
C TYR A 172 -1.29 -6.21 5.44
N ILE A 173 -0.66 -5.05 5.18
CA ILE A 173 0.79 -4.81 5.34
C ILE A 173 1.00 -3.42 5.94
N TRP A 174 1.97 -3.33 6.88
CA TRP A 174 2.57 -2.08 7.29
C TRP A 174 3.83 -1.80 6.49
N GLY A 175 3.88 -0.63 5.84
CA GLY A 175 4.99 -0.17 5.03
C GLY A 175 5.80 0.95 5.68
N ILE A 176 7.07 1.10 5.24
CA ILE A 176 7.95 2.20 5.64
C ILE A 176 8.84 2.64 4.47
N LEU A 177 9.38 3.84 4.53
CA LEU A 177 10.61 4.32 3.85
C LEU A 177 10.72 3.95 2.35
N ASN A 178 9.75 4.37 1.53
CA ASN A 178 9.82 4.14 0.08
C ASN A 178 11.13 4.66 -0.53
N GLU A 179 11.88 3.79 -1.21
CA GLU A 179 13.10 4.14 -1.98
C GLU A 179 14.19 4.91 -1.21
N CYS A 180 14.19 4.85 0.12
CA CYS A 180 15.23 5.46 0.94
C CYS A 180 16.56 4.68 0.86
N ALA A 181 17.57 5.08 1.61
CA ALA A 181 18.92 4.53 1.55
C ALA A 181 19.03 3.13 2.20
N SER A 182 18.34 2.12 1.63
CA SER A 182 18.38 0.73 2.08
C SER A 182 19.67 -0.02 1.66
N ASP A 183 20.57 0.65 0.98
CA ASP A 183 21.86 0.17 0.51
C ASP A 183 23.05 0.65 1.37
N THR A 184 22.78 1.26 2.54
CA THR A 184 23.80 1.74 3.47
C THR A 184 23.56 1.21 4.88
N GLU A 185 24.64 1.06 5.67
CA GLU A 185 24.57 0.57 7.05
C GLU A 185 23.76 1.50 7.97
N TYR A 186 23.89 2.82 7.81
CA TYR A 186 23.08 3.77 8.56
C TYR A 186 21.61 3.68 8.16
N GLY A 187 21.32 3.62 6.85
CA GLY A 187 19.97 3.39 6.36
C GLY A 187 19.38 2.12 6.97
N LYS A 188 20.11 1.00 6.91
CA LYS A 188 19.68 -0.26 7.52
C LYS A 188 19.36 -0.13 9.00
N SER A 189 20.13 0.66 9.77
CA SER A 189 19.83 0.90 11.19
C SER A 189 18.49 1.62 11.38
N CYS A 190 18.16 2.59 10.52
CA CYS A 190 16.87 3.29 10.54
C CYS A 190 15.70 2.37 10.16
N TYR A 191 15.86 1.53 9.12
CA TYR A 191 14.86 0.52 8.74
C TYR A 191 14.61 -0.46 9.89
N LYS A 192 15.68 -0.96 10.52
CA LYS A 192 15.59 -1.90 11.65
C LYS A 192 14.81 -1.31 12.81
N ALA A 193 15.15 -0.09 13.24
CA ALA A 193 14.48 0.59 14.35
C ALA A 193 12.97 0.73 14.11
N GLN A 194 12.56 1.11 12.87
CA GLN A 194 11.16 1.26 12.52
C GLN A 194 10.43 -0.08 12.47
N PHE A 195 11.02 -1.14 11.93
CA PHE A 195 10.41 -2.47 11.93
C PHE A 195 10.29 -3.08 13.32
N GLU A 196 11.28 -2.90 14.18
CA GLU A 196 11.21 -3.31 15.59
C GLU A 196 10.10 -2.56 16.34
N LEU A 197 9.92 -1.28 16.06
CA LEU A 197 8.81 -0.49 16.61
C LEU A 197 7.46 -1.05 16.14
N ILE A 198 7.27 -1.26 14.83
CA ILE A 198 6.02 -1.83 14.29
C ILE A 198 5.73 -3.19 14.94
N GLU A 199 6.72 -4.08 15.04
CA GLU A 199 6.57 -5.40 15.67
C GLU A 199 6.16 -5.30 17.14
N SER A 200 6.65 -4.27 17.86
CA SER A 200 6.25 -4.05 19.26
C SER A 200 4.80 -3.59 19.40
N LEU A 201 4.24 -2.93 18.38
CA LEU A 201 2.89 -2.37 18.37
C LEU A 201 1.86 -3.31 17.74
N ASP A 202 2.23 -3.99 16.65
CA ASP A 202 1.37 -4.95 15.93
C ASP A 202 2.16 -6.15 15.39
N LYS A 203 1.78 -7.34 15.83
CA LYS A 203 2.34 -8.63 15.39
C LYS A 203 1.41 -9.39 14.43
N THR A 204 0.30 -8.77 14.02
CA THR A 204 -0.76 -9.44 13.27
C THR A 204 -0.67 -9.20 11.76
N ARG A 205 0.20 -8.28 11.33
CA ARG A 205 0.41 -7.91 9.93
C ARG A 205 1.86 -8.08 9.50
N PRO A 206 2.12 -8.55 8.28
CA PRO A 206 3.43 -8.49 7.66
C PRO A 206 3.94 -7.06 7.52
N ARG A 207 5.27 -6.94 7.48
CA ARG A 207 6.00 -5.68 7.33
C ARG A 207 6.82 -5.69 6.05
N SER A 208 6.89 -4.53 5.38
CA SER A 208 7.65 -4.39 4.16
C SER A 208 8.09 -2.94 3.91
N PHE A 209 8.93 -2.76 2.93
CA PHE A 209 9.25 -1.47 2.31
C PHE A 209 9.47 -1.65 0.81
N SER A 210 9.30 -0.58 0.04
CA SER A 210 9.51 -0.61 -1.40
C SER A 210 10.93 -0.20 -1.74
N SER A 211 11.73 -1.14 -2.21
CA SER A 211 13.11 -0.90 -2.66
C SER A 211 13.18 -0.46 -4.13
N CYS A 212 14.19 0.32 -4.47
CA CYS A 212 14.65 0.54 -5.85
C CYS A 212 16.18 0.25 -6.01
N ARG A 213 16.80 -0.32 -4.97
CA ARG A 213 18.27 -0.52 -4.88
C ARG A 213 18.69 -1.85 -5.49
N PHE A 214 18.56 -1.97 -6.82
CA PHE A 214 18.87 -3.20 -7.53
C PHE A 214 20.34 -3.62 -7.34
N LYS A 215 20.53 -4.85 -6.84
CA LYS A 215 21.81 -5.50 -6.52
C LYS A 215 22.63 -4.83 -5.40
N THR A 216 22.05 -3.87 -4.68
CA THR A 216 22.76 -3.16 -3.59
C THR A 216 21.97 -3.10 -2.29
N ASP A 217 20.67 -3.45 -2.27
CA ASP A 217 19.85 -3.45 -1.07
C ASP A 217 20.37 -4.47 -0.03
N ILE A 218 20.49 -4.04 1.22
CA ILE A 218 21.00 -4.87 2.32
C ILE A 218 19.97 -5.09 3.44
N CYS A 219 18.70 -4.69 3.23
CA CYS A 219 17.66 -4.68 4.28
C CYS A 219 16.65 -5.83 4.20
N PHE A 220 16.78 -6.79 3.27
CA PHE A 220 15.77 -7.84 3.10
C PHE A 220 15.72 -8.88 4.24
N ASP A 221 16.69 -8.88 5.15
CA ASP A 221 16.61 -9.63 6.41
C ASP A 221 15.54 -9.08 7.36
N LEU A 222 15.18 -7.80 7.25
CA LEU A 222 14.30 -7.08 8.14
C LEU A 222 12.80 -7.19 7.79
N VAL A 223 12.45 -7.70 6.60
CA VAL A 223 11.08 -7.68 6.07
C VAL A 223 10.43 -9.07 6.07
N ASP A 224 9.11 -9.10 6.09
CA ASP A 224 8.32 -10.31 5.89
C ASP A 224 7.99 -10.54 4.40
N VAL A 225 7.91 -9.45 3.61
CA VAL A 225 7.66 -9.45 2.16
C VAL A 225 8.72 -8.62 1.47
N VAL A 226 9.40 -9.17 0.46
CA VAL A 226 10.34 -8.42 -0.38
C VAL A 226 9.55 -7.66 -1.43
N SER A 227 9.74 -6.35 -1.50
CA SER A 227 8.97 -5.48 -2.39
C SER A 227 9.86 -4.54 -3.17
N TYR A 228 9.51 -4.33 -4.44
CA TYR A 228 10.38 -3.63 -5.37
C TYR A 228 9.64 -2.71 -6.34
N ASN A 229 10.18 -1.51 -6.56
CA ASN A 229 9.74 -0.57 -7.58
C ASN A 229 10.53 -0.79 -8.87
N ILE A 230 9.85 -1.02 -10.00
CA ILE A 230 10.48 -1.28 -11.29
C ILE A 230 9.82 -0.47 -12.41
N TYR A 231 10.63 0.00 -13.36
CA TYR A 231 10.11 0.79 -14.48
C TYR A 231 10.70 0.40 -15.83
N PRO A 232 10.76 -0.91 -16.20
CA PRO A 232 11.12 -1.31 -17.56
C PRO A 232 10.14 -0.70 -18.57
N LYS A 233 10.59 -0.40 -19.78
CA LYS A 233 9.85 0.34 -20.81
C LYS A 233 9.62 1.82 -20.52
N TRP A 234 9.91 2.29 -19.31
CA TRP A 234 9.81 3.71 -18.98
C TRP A 234 11.18 4.36 -18.79
N TYR A 235 11.98 3.91 -17.84
CA TYR A 235 13.32 4.46 -17.62
C TYR A 235 14.41 3.71 -18.40
N HIS A 236 14.17 2.47 -18.78
CA HIS A 236 15.09 1.65 -19.59
C HIS A 236 14.29 0.71 -20.51
N ASN A 237 14.97 0.21 -21.57
CA ASN A 237 14.32 -0.61 -22.60
C ASN A 237 14.46 -2.12 -22.38
N THR A 238 14.98 -2.57 -21.25
CA THR A 238 15.06 -4.00 -20.93
C THR A 238 13.69 -4.65 -21.04
N PRO A 239 13.56 -5.83 -21.67
CA PRO A 239 12.33 -6.60 -21.67
C PRO A 239 11.86 -6.87 -20.23
N VAL A 240 10.56 -6.75 -19.98
CA VAL A 240 10.01 -6.82 -18.60
C VAL A 240 10.30 -8.16 -17.96
N ALA A 241 10.08 -9.27 -18.69
CA ALA A 241 10.34 -10.62 -18.18
C ALA A 241 11.81 -10.87 -17.83
N GLU A 242 12.74 -10.37 -18.67
CA GLU A 242 14.18 -10.46 -18.42
C GLU A 242 14.57 -9.69 -17.15
N TYR A 243 14.05 -8.47 -16.99
CA TYR A 243 14.30 -7.64 -15.80
C TYR A 243 13.78 -8.31 -14.52
N LEU A 244 12.56 -8.85 -14.56
CA LEU A 244 11.98 -9.56 -13.44
C LEU A 244 12.77 -10.80 -13.04
N ASP A 245 13.21 -11.57 -14.03
CA ASP A 245 13.98 -12.79 -13.81
C ASP A 245 15.36 -12.49 -13.20
N ASP A 246 16.06 -11.45 -13.72
CA ASP A 246 17.35 -11.01 -13.16
C ASP A 246 17.18 -10.44 -11.72
N LEU A 247 16.15 -9.64 -11.48
CA LEU A 247 15.82 -9.12 -10.16
C LEU A 247 15.51 -10.26 -9.17
N TYR A 248 14.62 -11.17 -9.55
CA TYR A 248 14.22 -12.27 -8.68
C TYR A 248 15.38 -13.22 -8.37
N LYS A 249 16.19 -13.58 -9.38
CA LYS A 249 17.40 -14.38 -9.17
C LYS A 249 18.37 -13.73 -8.20
N TRP A 250 18.55 -12.42 -8.31
CA TRP A 250 19.39 -11.71 -7.34
C TRP A 250 18.79 -11.74 -5.94
N ILE A 251 17.48 -11.50 -5.76
CA ILE A 251 16.81 -11.58 -4.45
C ILE A 251 17.05 -12.95 -3.80
N GLN A 252 17.06 -14.05 -4.59
CA GLN A 252 17.32 -15.40 -4.06
C GLN A 252 18.77 -15.61 -3.61
N THR A 253 19.67 -14.67 -3.83
CA THR A 253 21.06 -14.65 -3.30
C THR A 253 21.19 -13.78 -2.04
N THR A 254 20.12 -13.21 -1.54
CA THR A 254 20.05 -12.30 -0.40
C THR A 254 19.23 -12.94 0.75
N PRO A 255 19.18 -12.32 1.94
CA PRO A 255 18.24 -12.74 2.99
C PRO A 255 16.75 -12.65 2.63
N GLY A 256 16.42 -12.19 1.43
CA GLY A 256 15.09 -12.25 0.82
C GLY A 256 14.73 -13.60 0.21
N GLU A 257 15.66 -14.57 0.19
CA GLU A 257 15.42 -15.91 -0.35
C GLU A 257 14.19 -16.56 0.28
N GLY A 258 13.30 -17.09 -0.56
CA GLY A 258 12.11 -17.83 -0.13
C GLY A 258 10.99 -16.98 0.48
N LYS A 259 11.15 -15.66 0.60
CA LYS A 259 10.08 -14.73 1.04
C LYS A 259 9.12 -14.40 -0.09
N PRO A 260 7.87 -13.99 0.21
CA PRO A 260 6.97 -13.44 -0.79
C PRO A 260 7.61 -12.25 -1.51
N PHE A 261 7.34 -12.14 -2.83
CA PHE A 261 7.84 -11.08 -3.67
C PHE A 261 6.69 -10.27 -4.29
N LEU A 262 6.76 -8.94 -4.20
CA LEU A 262 5.72 -8.02 -4.65
C LEU A 262 6.31 -6.86 -5.44
N ILE A 263 5.73 -6.54 -6.59
CA ILE A 263 6.07 -5.33 -7.33
C ILE A 263 5.20 -4.17 -6.82
N THR A 264 5.83 -3.20 -6.17
CA THR A 264 5.15 -2.10 -5.49
C THR A 264 5.02 -0.83 -6.32
N GLU A 265 5.76 -0.73 -7.41
CA GLU A 265 5.52 0.29 -8.43
C GLU A 265 5.93 -0.20 -9.81
N VAL A 266 5.05 0.02 -10.78
CA VAL A 266 5.29 -0.16 -12.20
C VAL A 266 4.43 0.82 -12.98
N GLY A 267 4.89 1.35 -14.11
CA GLY A 267 4.05 2.25 -14.90
C GLY A 267 4.79 3.02 -15.98
N ALA A 268 4.02 3.78 -16.73
CA ALA A 268 4.49 4.67 -17.77
C ALA A 268 3.65 5.96 -17.79
N GLY A 269 4.24 7.08 -18.17
CA GLY A 269 3.54 8.36 -18.23
C GLY A 269 2.79 8.57 -19.54
N ALA A 270 1.60 9.18 -19.45
CA ALA A 270 0.84 9.70 -20.58
C ALA A 270 0.18 11.02 -20.23
N ILE A 271 0.24 11.99 -21.13
CA ILE A 271 -0.52 13.26 -21.03
C ILE A 271 -1.94 12.98 -21.51
N TYR A 272 -2.94 13.28 -20.66
CA TYR A 272 -4.34 13.11 -21.01
C TYR A 272 -4.68 13.82 -22.33
N GLY A 273 -5.29 13.08 -23.26
CA GLY A 273 -5.68 13.58 -24.59
C GLY A 273 -4.55 13.60 -25.63
N TYR A 274 -3.29 13.31 -25.25
CA TYR A 274 -2.22 13.19 -26.23
C TYR A 274 -2.26 11.83 -26.92
N ARG A 275 -2.78 11.81 -28.12
CA ARG A 275 -2.99 10.61 -28.96
C ARG A 275 -2.12 10.62 -30.19
N THR A 276 -1.46 9.51 -30.49
CA THR A 276 -0.67 9.36 -31.73
C THR A 276 -0.47 7.91 -32.10
N PRO A 277 -0.68 7.51 -33.37
CA PRO A 277 -0.43 6.14 -33.83
C PRO A 277 1.08 5.75 -33.76
N ALA A 278 1.98 6.75 -33.66
CA ALA A 278 3.41 6.49 -33.50
C ALA A 278 3.80 5.95 -32.12
N LYS A 279 2.88 5.93 -31.15
CA LYS A 279 3.09 5.38 -29.80
C LYS A 279 4.39 5.90 -29.13
N VAL A 280 4.62 7.20 -29.20
CA VAL A 280 5.80 7.84 -28.60
C VAL A 280 5.59 8.05 -27.10
N LYS A 281 6.68 8.10 -26.32
CA LYS A 281 6.60 8.43 -24.89
C LYS A 281 5.70 9.65 -24.65
N TRP A 282 4.94 9.62 -23.56
CA TRP A 282 3.92 10.57 -23.16
C TRP A 282 2.59 10.48 -23.91
N SER A 283 2.47 9.68 -25.00
CA SER A 283 1.17 9.39 -25.59
C SER A 283 0.41 8.34 -24.79
N GLU A 284 -0.90 8.37 -24.84
CA GLU A 284 -1.73 7.38 -24.15
C GLU A 284 -1.57 5.98 -24.77
N GLU A 285 -1.31 5.88 -26.07
CA GLU A 285 -1.02 4.61 -26.75
C GLU A 285 0.30 3.99 -26.27
N TYR A 286 1.29 4.82 -25.94
CA TYR A 286 2.54 4.33 -25.34
C TYR A 286 2.29 3.78 -23.94
N GLN A 287 1.51 4.48 -23.12
CA GLN A 287 1.14 4.02 -21.79
C GLN A 287 0.42 2.67 -21.83
N VAL A 288 -0.54 2.52 -22.75
CA VAL A 288 -1.23 1.23 -23.00
C VAL A 288 -0.24 0.13 -23.27
N GLN A 289 0.65 0.32 -24.27
CA GLN A 289 1.62 -0.69 -24.64
C GLN A 289 2.56 -1.06 -23.49
N ALA A 290 3.07 -0.07 -22.79
CA ALA A 290 3.99 -0.30 -21.67
C ALA A 290 3.32 -1.06 -20.51
N LEU A 291 2.11 -0.66 -20.13
CA LEU A 291 1.36 -1.32 -19.06
C LEU A 291 0.92 -2.74 -19.45
N GLU A 292 0.52 -2.96 -20.70
CA GLU A 292 0.17 -4.30 -21.19
C GLU A 292 1.36 -5.25 -21.08
N GLU A 293 2.57 -4.83 -21.51
CA GLU A 293 3.78 -5.63 -21.38
C GLU A 293 4.17 -5.84 -19.91
N GLN A 294 4.10 -4.80 -19.07
CA GLN A 294 4.46 -4.84 -17.66
C GLN A 294 3.53 -5.76 -16.86
N LEU A 295 2.22 -5.53 -16.95
CA LEU A 295 1.24 -6.26 -16.17
C LEU A 295 1.14 -7.73 -16.56
N ASN A 296 1.16 -8.05 -17.86
CA ASN A 296 1.15 -9.43 -18.31
C ASN A 296 2.39 -10.19 -17.84
N ALA A 297 3.58 -9.59 -17.90
CA ALA A 297 4.80 -10.23 -17.42
C ALA A 297 4.79 -10.45 -15.90
N ILE A 298 4.36 -9.45 -15.11
CA ILE A 298 4.37 -9.54 -13.66
C ILE A 298 3.30 -10.53 -13.16
N LEU A 299 2.06 -10.43 -13.66
CA LEU A 299 0.95 -11.26 -13.20
C LEU A 299 1.04 -12.72 -13.66
N SER A 300 1.83 -13.00 -14.70
CA SER A 300 2.15 -14.37 -15.12
C SER A 300 3.41 -14.93 -14.43
N TYR A 301 4.13 -14.14 -13.62
CA TYR A 301 5.32 -14.59 -12.94
C TYR A 301 4.95 -15.34 -11.64
N ASN A 302 5.12 -16.66 -11.64
CA ASN A 302 4.62 -17.55 -10.59
C ASN A 302 5.09 -17.19 -9.16
N ASP A 303 6.29 -16.67 -9.03
CA ASP A 303 6.88 -16.30 -7.74
C ASP A 303 6.56 -14.86 -7.31
N CYS A 304 5.69 -14.11 -8.05
CA CYS A 304 5.30 -12.76 -7.71
C CYS A 304 3.88 -12.73 -7.14
N SER A 305 3.73 -12.20 -5.93
CA SER A 305 2.44 -12.12 -5.23
C SER A 305 1.54 -10.99 -5.76
N GLY A 306 2.01 -10.19 -6.72
CA GLY A 306 1.19 -9.18 -7.38
C GLY A 306 1.90 -7.87 -7.69
N VAL A 307 1.09 -6.86 -8.01
CA VAL A 307 1.57 -5.59 -8.56
C VAL A 307 0.74 -4.40 -8.08
N TYR A 308 1.41 -3.27 -7.85
CA TYR A 308 0.81 -1.95 -7.76
C TYR A 308 1.24 -1.10 -8.94
N ILE A 309 0.28 -0.48 -9.62
CA ILE A 309 0.53 0.47 -10.69
C ILE A 309 0.86 1.84 -10.07
N TRP A 310 1.95 2.43 -10.45
CA TRP A 310 2.27 3.82 -10.21
C TRP A 310 1.79 4.65 -11.38
N GLN A 311 0.64 5.28 -11.28
CA GLN A 311 -0.21 5.50 -10.11
C GLN A 311 -1.68 5.58 -10.51
N PHE A 312 -2.58 5.72 -9.53
CA PHE A 312 -4.01 5.83 -9.79
C PHE A 312 -4.35 7.08 -10.62
N CYS A 313 -4.04 8.29 -10.12
CA CYS A 313 -4.31 9.54 -10.83
C CYS A 313 -3.05 10.38 -11.03
N ASP A 314 -3.06 11.27 -12.01
CA ASP A 314 -2.01 12.27 -12.18
C ASP A 314 -1.98 13.20 -10.97
N VAL A 315 -0.77 13.52 -10.48
CA VAL A 315 -0.57 14.40 -9.33
C VAL A 315 0.44 15.49 -9.65
N ARG A 316 0.27 16.65 -9.02
CA ARG A 316 1.20 17.74 -9.16
C ARG A 316 2.52 17.40 -8.44
N VAL A 317 3.65 17.72 -9.08
CA VAL A 317 4.99 17.61 -8.49
C VAL A 317 5.54 19.00 -8.17
N THR A 318 6.64 19.04 -7.39
CA THR A 318 7.35 20.29 -7.09
C THR A 318 7.93 20.92 -8.36
N ASN A 319 8.18 22.22 -8.32
CA ASN A 319 8.72 22.95 -9.48
C ASN A 319 10.13 22.49 -9.87
N ASP A 320 10.90 21.87 -8.97
CA ASP A 320 12.23 21.32 -9.24
C ASP A 320 12.22 20.21 -10.29
N TRP A 321 11.06 19.58 -10.52
CA TRP A 321 10.87 18.52 -11.51
C TRP A 321 10.30 18.99 -12.86
N TRP A 322 10.10 20.29 -13.05
CA TRP A 322 9.43 20.82 -14.23
C TRP A 322 10.06 20.39 -15.56
N SER A 323 11.40 20.28 -15.61
CA SER A 323 12.14 19.92 -16.83
C SER A 323 11.96 18.46 -17.25
N THR A 324 11.56 17.58 -16.32
CA THR A 324 11.38 16.14 -16.55
C THR A 324 9.94 15.69 -16.44
N ARG A 325 9.04 16.58 -16.04
CA ARG A 325 7.61 16.31 -15.79
C ARG A 325 6.74 17.30 -16.57
N PRO A 326 6.20 16.91 -17.75
CA PRO A 326 5.32 17.78 -18.52
C PRO A 326 4.19 18.35 -17.67
N ARG A 327 3.93 19.66 -17.82
CA ARG A 327 2.91 20.40 -17.05
C ARG A 327 3.16 20.44 -15.52
N THR A 328 4.35 20.13 -15.06
CA THR A 328 4.67 19.96 -13.61
C THR A 328 3.78 18.88 -12.97
N MET A 329 3.51 17.81 -13.71
CA MET A 329 2.66 16.71 -13.27
C MET A 329 3.41 15.37 -13.35
N ASN A 330 3.21 14.51 -12.38
CA ASN A 330 3.50 13.10 -12.55
C ASN A 330 2.35 12.48 -13.36
N ASN A 331 2.54 12.37 -14.67
CA ASN A 331 1.52 11.92 -15.61
C ASN A 331 1.43 10.38 -15.74
N LYS A 332 1.82 9.63 -14.71
CA LYS A 332 1.71 8.16 -14.72
C LYS A 332 0.35 7.65 -14.25
N GLY A 333 -0.59 8.53 -13.91
CA GLY A 333 -1.96 8.14 -13.57
C GLY A 333 -2.64 7.35 -14.68
N ILE A 334 -3.49 6.42 -14.28
CA ILE A 334 -4.42 5.73 -15.19
C ILE A 334 -5.63 6.61 -15.50
N VAL A 335 -5.95 7.49 -14.56
CA VAL A 335 -6.84 8.63 -14.77
C VAL A 335 -6.03 9.93 -14.62
N ASP A 336 -6.55 11.03 -15.15
CA ASP A 336 -5.92 12.33 -14.94
C ASP A 336 -6.21 12.91 -13.55
N GLU A 337 -5.74 14.12 -13.27
CA GLU A 337 -5.93 14.80 -11.98
C GLU A 337 -7.40 15.07 -11.61
N TYR A 338 -8.30 15.08 -12.61
CA TYR A 338 -9.77 15.22 -12.44
C TYR A 338 -10.52 13.88 -12.51
N ARG A 339 -9.81 12.76 -12.41
CA ARG A 339 -10.36 11.39 -12.46
C ARG A 339 -10.96 11.01 -13.81
N ARG A 340 -10.58 11.70 -14.91
CA ARG A 340 -10.97 11.32 -16.26
C ARG A 340 -10.12 10.16 -16.76
N PRO A 341 -10.72 9.04 -17.19
CA PRO A 341 -9.98 7.87 -17.67
C PRO A 341 -9.09 8.18 -18.88
N LYS A 342 -7.85 7.71 -18.85
CA LYS A 342 -6.97 7.66 -20.02
C LYS A 342 -7.22 6.35 -20.81
N LEU A 343 -6.62 6.23 -21.99
CA LEU A 343 -6.77 5.02 -22.82
C LEU A 343 -6.37 3.73 -22.08
N ALA A 344 -5.37 3.80 -21.21
CA ALA A 344 -4.88 2.67 -20.43
C ALA A 344 -5.91 2.13 -19.43
N TYR A 345 -6.94 2.89 -19.07
CA TYR A 345 -8.00 2.47 -18.14
C TYR A 345 -8.63 1.13 -18.55
N GLU A 346 -9.09 1.04 -19.79
CA GLU A 346 -9.73 -0.17 -20.31
C GLU A 346 -8.75 -1.35 -20.43
N THR A 347 -7.48 -1.07 -20.72
CA THR A 347 -6.44 -2.10 -20.78
C THR A 347 -6.19 -2.69 -19.39
N VAL A 348 -6.03 -1.86 -18.38
CA VAL A 348 -5.85 -2.28 -16.98
C VAL A 348 -7.08 -3.06 -16.50
N LYS A 349 -8.29 -2.55 -16.77
CA LYS A 349 -9.55 -3.21 -16.43
C LYS A 349 -9.63 -4.62 -17.02
N LYS A 350 -9.30 -4.77 -18.30
CA LYS A 350 -9.29 -6.07 -18.97
C LYS A 350 -8.30 -7.04 -18.33
N ILE A 351 -7.07 -6.58 -18.03
CA ILE A 351 -6.02 -7.43 -17.45
C ILE A 351 -6.38 -7.80 -16.01
N PHE A 352 -6.73 -6.85 -15.15
CA PHE A 352 -7.03 -7.11 -13.74
C PHE A 352 -8.29 -7.99 -13.58
N SER A 353 -9.29 -7.82 -14.45
CA SER A 353 -10.50 -8.66 -14.43
C SER A 353 -10.26 -10.10 -14.89
N SER A 354 -9.15 -10.38 -15.59
CA SER A 354 -8.79 -11.74 -16.03
C SER A 354 -7.97 -12.52 -14.99
N VAL A 355 -7.62 -11.90 -13.86
CA VAL A 355 -6.81 -12.51 -12.81
C VAL A 355 -7.62 -12.59 -11.52
N ASP A 356 -7.66 -13.76 -10.90
CA ASP A 356 -8.36 -13.96 -9.63
C ASP A 356 -7.66 -13.26 -8.46
N THR A 357 -8.41 -12.97 -7.39
CA THR A 357 -7.88 -12.40 -6.14
C THR A 357 -7.06 -13.43 -5.35
N TYR A 358 -7.35 -14.70 -5.55
CA TYR A 358 -6.62 -15.80 -4.90
C TYR A 358 -5.99 -16.72 -5.94
N ARG A 359 -4.75 -17.16 -5.63
CA ARG A 359 -4.04 -18.17 -6.44
C ARG A 359 -4.37 -19.57 -5.94
N GLU A 360 -4.23 -20.56 -6.82
CA GLU A 360 -4.34 -21.98 -6.47
C GLU A 360 -3.17 -22.48 -5.60
#